data_38fee6fc4491b0486f99cd40a467c5c4
#
_entry.id   38fee6fc4491b0486f99cd40a467c5c4
#
_cell.length_a   1.000
_cell.length_b   1.000
_cell.length_c   1.000
_cell.angle_alpha   90.00
_cell.angle_beta   90.00
_cell.angle_gamma   90.00
#
_symmetry.space_group_name_H-M   'P 1'
#
loop_
_entity.id
_entity.type
_entity.pdbx_description
1 polymer ?
#
loop_
_entity_poly.entity_id
_entity_poly.type
_entity_poly.pdbx_seq_one_letter_code
_entity_poly.pdbx_strand_id
1 'polypeptide(L)'
;MGKKFMNTVLFLLVAVAAATLTAYVGKGSGNVLFYNFAFLGIMVIIYAVGLFAGLYRMDNLTTALKHGASEITDVFQLPGRAKKEEIGQLRGIFGDRYLDKKMDDFVDSISRTEEGIAEVEDFVNIDDVDVHIHKRLLEMAPDIFTSLGILGTFIGLVWGLKNFQPTDYEVMTNSVSALVDGIKVAFLTSIYGVALSVVYTFGMKSGYSSMSQAMQDFLDRFHALVLPTAENESWNLLVSSQKTQTEAMKQMAEQFSVQMADSFEKVITPTFQKMNDSLDVLTASVTKGQQDAIREILDSFLSEMHGSFQLQFEDFNDALVELKKAQKDNTEYTSELYKTMSSQLSETFSKQERAMRDAIAEIDEMQSKYMK
;
A
#
# COMPACT_ATOMS: atom_id res chain seq x y z
N MET A 1 -24.09 -1.99 -14.72
CA MET A 1 -25.17 -1.44 -13.86
C MET A 1 -24.52 -1.12 -12.52
N GLY A 2 -24.48 0.15 -12.11
CA GLY A 2 -23.70 0.56 -10.93
C GLY A 2 -24.22 -0.07 -9.64
N LYS A 3 -23.32 -0.34 -8.68
CA LYS A 3 -23.69 -0.88 -7.36
C LYS A 3 -24.73 -0.02 -6.62
N LYS A 4 -24.74 1.28 -6.87
CA LYS A 4 -25.81 2.19 -6.41
C LYS A 4 -27.18 1.69 -6.77
N PHE A 5 -27.39 1.36 -8.04
CA PHE A 5 -28.68 0.89 -8.53
C PHE A 5 -29.07 -0.43 -7.87
N MET A 6 -28.15 -1.36 -7.76
CA MET A 6 -28.38 -2.67 -7.14
C MET A 6 -28.77 -2.52 -5.67
N ASN A 7 -28.03 -1.73 -4.89
CA ASN A 7 -28.32 -1.50 -3.47
C ASN A 7 -29.66 -0.78 -3.26
N THR A 8 -29.98 0.18 -4.14
CA THR A 8 -31.29 0.89 -4.07
C THR A 8 -32.44 -0.03 -4.42
N VAL A 9 -32.30 -0.86 -5.47
CA VAL A 9 -33.32 -1.83 -5.86
C VAL A 9 -33.54 -2.85 -4.75
N LEU A 10 -32.48 -3.38 -4.16
CA LEU A 10 -32.56 -4.36 -3.08
C LEU A 10 -33.25 -3.75 -1.83
N PHE A 11 -32.90 -2.52 -1.49
CA PHE A 11 -33.57 -1.77 -0.41
C PHE A 11 -35.04 -1.58 -0.68
N LEU A 12 -35.42 -1.09 -1.86
CA LEU A 12 -36.81 -0.88 -2.23
C LEU A 12 -37.62 -2.19 -2.20
N LEU A 13 -37.03 -3.28 -2.69
CA LEU A 13 -37.66 -4.59 -2.68
C LEU A 13 -37.99 -5.05 -1.25
N VAL A 14 -37.03 -4.93 -0.32
CA VAL A 14 -37.24 -5.32 1.07
C VAL A 14 -38.24 -4.37 1.75
N ALA A 15 -38.16 -3.06 1.52
CA ALA A 15 -39.10 -2.10 2.10
C ALA A 15 -40.55 -2.33 1.61
N VAL A 16 -40.72 -2.61 0.31
CA VAL A 16 -42.02 -2.94 -0.27
C VAL A 16 -42.52 -4.29 0.25
N ALA A 17 -41.68 -5.31 0.35
CA ALA A 17 -42.03 -6.61 0.90
C ALA A 17 -42.48 -6.50 2.38
N ALA A 18 -41.77 -5.71 3.19
CA ALA A 18 -42.11 -5.43 4.58
C ALA A 18 -43.43 -4.68 4.67
N ALA A 19 -43.64 -3.66 3.82
CA ALA A 19 -44.91 -2.91 3.81
C ALA A 19 -46.11 -3.77 3.39
N THR A 20 -45.94 -4.62 2.38
CA THR A 20 -47.01 -5.54 1.93
C THR A 20 -47.35 -6.60 2.99
N LEU A 21 -46.31 -7.15 3.66
CA LEU A 21 -46.48 -8.09 4.76
C LEU A 21 -47.24 -7.41 5.94
N THR A 22 -46.87 -6.17 6.26
CA THR A 22 -47.57 -5.37 7.30
C THR A 22 -49.03 -5.19 6.95
N ALA A 23 -49.36 -4.78 5.74
CA ALA A 23 -50.73 -4.56 5.29
C ALA A 23 -51.52 -5.87 5.27
N TYR A 24 -50.89 -7.00 4.93
CA TYR A 24 -51.57 -8.30 4.93
C TYR A 24 -51.88 -8.82 6.33
N VAL A 25 -50.90 -8.80 7.25
CA VAL A 25 -51.02 -9.33 8.62
C VAL A 25 -51.87 -8.39 9.50
N GLY A 26 -51.81 -7.09 9.26
CA GLY A 26 -52.53 -6.07 10.02
C GLY A 26 -54.00 -5.86 9.58
N LYS A 27 -54.49 -6.62 8.57
CA LYS A 27 -55.88 -6.53 8.15
C LYS A 27 -56.84 -6.74 9.34
N GLY A 28 -57.68 -5.75 9.58
CA GLY A 28 -58.70 -5.79 10.67
C GLY A 28 -58.29 -5.17 11.99
N SER A 29 -57.02 -4.77 12.14
CA SER A 29 -56.54 -4.09 13.36
C SER A 29 -55.76 -2.81 12.99
N GLY A 30 -56.41 -1.64 13.14
CA GLY A 30 -55.79 -0.34 12.87
C GLY A 30 -54.57 -0.05 13.76
N ASN A 31 -54.58 -0.53 14.99
CA ASN A 31 -53.44 -0.35 15.91
C ASN A 31 -52.22 -1.13 15.47
N VAL A 32 -52.40 -2.38 15.02
CA VAL A 32 -51.29 -3.21 14.49
C VAL A 32 -50.67 -2.52 13.29
N LEU A 33 -51.44 -1.99 12.37
CA LEU A 33 -50.96 -1.25 11.21
C LEU A 33 -50.16 -0.01 11.64
N PHE A 34 -50.68 0.81 12.55
CA PHE A 34 -50.04 2.04 13.00
C PHE A 34 -48.64 1.77 13.60
N TYR A 35 -48.56 0.87 14.58
CA TYR A 35 -47.30 0.58 15.26
C TYR A 35 -46.26 -0.03 14.30
N ASN A 36 -46.65 -0.98 13.46
CA ASN A 36 -45.71 -1.60 12.53
C ASN A 36 -45.24 -0.62 11.47
N PHE A 37 -46.10 0.23 10.90
CA PHE A 37 -45.67 1.26 9.96
C PHE A 37 -44.78 2.33 10.62
N ALA A 38 -45.02 2.67 11.90
CA ALA A 38 -44.14 3.59 12.62
C ALA A 38 -42.72 3.01 12.79
N PHE A 39 -42.59 1.75 13.25
CA PHE A 39 -41.31 1.07 13.35
C PHE A 39 -40.64 0.91 11.99
N LEU A 40 -41.38 0.44 10.99
CA LEU A 40 -40.85 0.30 9.62
C LEU A 40 -40.40 1.65 9.07
N GLY A 41 -41.13 2.71 9.27
CA GLY A 41 -40.78 4.07 8.85
C GLY A 41 -39.47 4.56 9.46
N ILE A 42 -39.28 4.37 10.78
CA ILE A 42 -38.01 4.70 11.45
C ILE A 42 -36.89 3.92 10.87
N MET A 43 -37.00 2.60 10.69
CA MET A 43 -35.97 1.76 10.12
C MET A 43 -35.65 2.14 8.66
N VAL A 44 -36.67 2.45 7.85
CA VAL A 44 -36.49 2.92 6.46
C VAL A 44 -35.73 4.26 6.40
N ILE A 45 -36.03 5.19 7.33
CA ILE A 45 -35.32 6.47 7.41
C ILE A 45 -33.83 6.23 7.75
N ILE A 46 -33.52 5.40 8.75
CA ILE A 46 -32.16 5.08 9.14
C ILE A 46 -31.43 4.41 7.98
N TYR A 47 -32.09 3.48 7.29
CA TYR A 47 -31.51 2.83 6.11
C TYR A 47 -31.21 3.82 4.98
N ALA A 48 -32.14 4.72 4.70
CA ALA A 48 -31.96 5.76 3.67
C ALA A 48 -30.78 6.69 4.00
N VAL A 49 -30.68 7.11 5.27
CA VAL A 49 -29.49 7.91 5.69
C VAL A 49 -28.19 7.14 5.45
N GLY A 50 -28.13 5.86 5.85
CA GLY A 50 -26.96 5.01 5.62
C GLY A 50 -26.67 4.79 4.13
N LEU A 51 -27.70 4.65 3.30
CA LEU A 51 -27.60 4.52 1.85
C LEU A 51 -26.96 5.77 1.22
N PHE A 52 -27.50 6.96 1.53
CA PHE A 52 -27.08 8.23 0.93
C PHE A 52 -25.74 8.71 1.50
N ALA A 53 -25.58 8.68 2.83
CA ALA A 53 -24.37 9.16 3.50
C ALA A 53 -23.18 8.19 3.38
N GLY A 54 -23.44 6.90 3.22
CA GLY A 54 -22.44 5.84 3.20
C GLY A 54 -22.26 5.18 1.85
N LEU A 55 -23.22 4.33 1.48
CA LEU A 55 -23.10 3.45 0.30
C LEU A 55 -22.90 4.23 -1.01
N TYR A 56 -23.60 5.34 -1.20
CA TYR A 56 -23.42 6.18 -2.38
C TYR A 56 -22.08 6.89 -2.38
N ARG A 57 -21.60 7.31 -1.22
CA ARG A 57 -20.30 7.94 -1.08
C ARG A 57 -19.16 6.97 -1.39
N MET A 58 -19.24 5.72 -0.90
CA MET A 58 -18.30 4.65 -1.24
C MET A 58 -18.26 4.39 -2.75
N ASP A 59 -19.41 4.35 -3.40
CA ASP A 59 -19.48 4.09 -4.85
C ASP A 59 -18.93 5.27 -5.69
N ASN A 60 -19.15 6.52 -5.22
CA ASN A 60 -18.51 7.69 -5.84
C ASN A 60 -16.98 7.62 -5.72
N LEU A 61 -16.45 7.34 -4.52
CA LEU A 61 -15.01 7.21 -4.31
C LEU A 61 -14.43 6.03 -5.11
N THR A 62 -15.14 4.90 -5.19
CA THR A 62 -14.74 3.77 -6.04
C THR A 62 -14.63 4.18 -7.50
N THR A 63 -15.57 4.98 -7.99
CA THR A 63 -15.57 5.45 -9.38
C THR A 63 -14.43 6.44 -9.61
N ALA A 64 -14.20 7.36 -8.67
CA ALA A 64 -13.11 8.33 -8.73
C ALA A 64 -11.73 7.64 -8.70
N LEU A 65 -11.53 6.65 -7.83
CA LEU A 65 -10.28 5.86 -7.77
C LEU A 65 -10.03 5.10 -9.08
N LYS A 66 -11.06 4.49 -9.66
CA LYS A 66 -10.94 3.83 -10.98
C LYS A 66 -10.64 4.82 -12.10
N HIS A 67 -11.24 6.02 -12.06
CA HIS A 67 -10.94 7.09 -13.00
C HIS A 67 -9.47 7.52 -12.87
N GLY A 68 -8.99 7.79 -11.65
CA GLY A 68 -7.60 8.13 -11.40
C GLY A 68 -6.62 7.04 -11.85
N ALA A 69 -6.95 5.76 -11.61
CA ALA A 69 -6.16 4.63 -12.09
C ALA A 69 -6.09 4.54 -13.63
N SER A 70 -7.18 4.92 -14.33
CA SER A 70 -7.21 5.00 -15.80
C SER A 70 -6.40 6.17 -16.32
N GLU A 71 -6.60 7.35 -15.74
CA GLU A 71 -5.88 8.58 -16.13
C GLU A 71 -4.35 8.42 -15.96
N ILE A 72 -3.90 7.80 -14.87
CA ILE A 72 -2.47 7.48 -14.70
C ILE A 72 -1.97 6.62 -15.87
N THR A 73 -2.73 5.62 -16.29
CA THR A 73 -2.32 4.73 -17.39
C THR A 73 -2.29 5.46 -18.73
N ASP A 74 -3.17 6.43 -18.93
CA ASP A 74 -3.24 7.21 -20.18
C ASP A 74 -2.14 8.28 -20.24
N VAL A 75 -1.81 8.91 -19.11
CA VAL A 75 -0.78 9.96 -19.02
C VAL A 75 0.63 9.37 -18.98
N PHE A 76 0.86 8.30 -18.22
CA PHE A 76 2.16 7.67 -18.01
C PHE A 76 2.22 6.32 -18.74
N GLN A 77 2.49 6.36 -20.04
CA GLN A 77 2.48 5.15 -20.90
C GLN A 77 3.68 4.22 -20.73
N LEU A 78 4.77 4.70 -20.14
CA LEU A 78 6.01 3.93 -19.97
C LEU A 78 6.27 3.66 -18.48
N PRO A 79 6.59 2.40 -18.11
CA PRO A 79 7.01 2.09 -16.74
C PRO A 79 8.30 2.86 -16.42
N GLY A 80 8.33 3.53 -15.29
CA GLY A 80 9.51 4.24 -14.85
C GLY A 80 9.21 5.30 -13.81
N ARG A 81 10.25 6.06 -13.48
CA ARG A 81 10.12 7.20 -12.58
C ARG A 81 9.70 8.43 -13.39
N ALA A 82 8.52 8.95 -13.12
CA ALA A 82 8.06 10.21 -13.70
C ALA A 82 8.99 11.35 -13.28
N LYS A 83 9.23 12.29 -14.19
CA LYS A 83 10.00 13.50 -13.88
C LYS A 83 9.18 14.44 -13.01
N LYS A 84 9.86 15.27 -12.21
CA LYS A 84 9.22 16.22 -11.29
C LYS A 84 8.18 17.12 -11.98
N GLU A 85 8.45 17.51 -13.24
CA GLU A 85 7.54 18.31 -14.05
C GLU A 85 6.28 17.54 -14.48
N GLU A 86 6.40 16.22 -14.66
CA GLU A 86 5.30 15.34 -15.08
C GLU A 86 4.37 15.02 -13.91
N ILE A 87 4.89 15.00 -12.67
CA ILE A 87 4.11 14.75 -11.44
C ILE A 87 3.02 15.82 -11.25
N GLY A 88 3.23 17.04 -11.74
CA GLY A 88 2.22 18.10 -11.73
C GLY A 88 0.93 17.74 -12.49
N GLN A 89 0.98 16.79 -13.44
CA GLN A 89 -0.19 16.32 -14.22
C GLN A 89 -1.12 15.42 -13.39
N LEU A 90 -0.70 14.99 -12.21
CA LEU A 90 -1.53 14.21 -11.29
C LEU A 90 -2.62 15.03 -10.59
N ARG A 91 -2.60 16.36 -10.73
CA ARG A 91 -3.64 17.22 -10.15
C ARG A 91 -4.97 17.00 -10.81
N GLY A 92 -6.02 16.76 -10.00
CA GLY A 92 -7.39 16.61 -10.49
C GLY A 92 -7.68 15.27 -11.20
N ILE A 93 -6.83 14.27 -11.09
CA ILE A 93 -6.98 12.97 -11.80
C ILE A 93 -8.19 12.15 -11.36
N PHE A 94 -8.69 12.37 -10.14
CA PHE A 94 -9.80 11.59 -9.62
C PHE A 94 -11.17 12.15 -10.03
N GLY A 95 -11.25 13.47 -10.30
CA GLY A 95 -12.53 14.17 -10.49
C GLY A 95 -13.41 14.17 -9.23
N ASP A 96 -12.83 13.87 -8.05
CA ASP A 96 -13.48 13.92 -6.74
C ASP A 96 -12.72 14.90 -5.83
N ARG A 97 -13.45 15.87 -5.27
CA ARG A 97 -12.86 16.98 -4.51
C ARG A 97 -12.00 16.53 -3.31
N TYR A 98 -12.35 15.44 -2.67
CA TYR A 98 -11.61 14.93 -1.50
C TYR A 98 -10.31 14.27 -1.93
N LEU A 99 -10.38 13.35 -2.90
CA LEU A 99 -9.20 12.64 -3.40
C LEU A 99 -8.26 13.57 -4.18
N ASP A 100 -8.80 14.49 -4.98
CA ASP A 100 -7.99 15.48 -5.69
C ASP A 100 -7.20 16.38 -4.73
N LYS A 101 -7.84 16.82 -3.61
CA LYS A 101 -7.11 17.55 -2.60
C LYS A 101 -5.97 16.75 -1.98
N LYS A 102 -6.16 15.47 -1.69
CA LYS A 102 -5.12 14.58 -1.18
C LYS A 102 -3.96 14.41 -2.16
N MET A 103 -4.28 14.28 -3.45
CA MET A 103 -3.28 14.22 -4.51
C MET A 103 -2.54 15.55 -4.69
N ASP A 104 -3.23 16.69 -4.57
CA ASP A 104 -2.59 18.01 -4.59
C ASP A 104 -1.61 18.18 -3.44
N ASP A 105 -1.97 17.74 -2.22
CA ASP A 105 -1.09 17.77 -1.04
C ASP A 105 0.16 16.90 -1.28
N PHE A 106 0.02 15.73 -1.92
CA PHE A 106 1.13 14.88 -2.34
C PHE A 106 2.05 15.58 -3.37
N VAL A 107 1.49 16.12 -4.44
CA VAL A 107 2.25 16.84 -5.50
C VAL A 107 2.99 18.03 -4.91
N ASP A 108 2.36 18.77 -3.99
CA ASP A 108 2.98 19.89 -3.30
C ASP A 108 4.13 19.43 -2.39
N SER A 109 3.99 18.30 -1.71
CA SER A 109 5.04 17.71 -0.88
C SER A 109 6.29 17.39 -1.70
N ILE A 110 6.13 16.68 -2.82
CA ILE A 110 7.25 16.37 -3.73
C ILE A 110 7.88 17.65 -4.31
N SER A 111 7.06 18.65 -4.61
CA SER A 111 7.56 19.90 -5.19
C SER A 111 8.46 20.69 -4.23
N ARG A 112 8.23 20.60 -2.93
CA ARG A 112 8.98 21.32 -1.88
C ARG A 112 10.26 20.61 -1.43
N THR A 113 10.36 19.30 -1.65
CA THR A 113 11.49 18.51 -1.16
C THR A 113 12.45 18.22 -2.31
N GLU A 114 13.73 18.64 -2.18
CA GLU A 114 14.74 18.41 -3.23
C GLU A 114 15.18 16.95 -3.31
N GLU A 115 15.12 16.20 -2.19
CA GLU A 115 15.55 14.80 -2.08
C GLU A 115 14.52 13.89 -1.35
N GLY A 116 13.29 14.38 -1.13
CA GLY A 116 12.31 13.64 -0.32
C GLY A 116 11.66 12.50 -1.08
N ILE A 117 11.70 11.32 -0.50
CA ILE A 117 10.85 10.19 -0.88
C ILE A 117 9.50 10.43 -0.20
N ALA A 118 8.52 10.98 -0.91
CA ALA A 118 7.15 11.04 -0.45
C ALA A 118 6.41 9.82 -1.01
N GLU A 119 5.82 9.02 -0.15
CA GLU A 119 4.96 7.91 -0.55
C GLU A 119 3.54 8.42 -0.77
N VAL A 120 2.89 7.98 -1.85
CA VAL A 120 1.51 8.36 -2.17
C VAL A 120 0.54 7.88 -1.10
N GLU A 121 0.86 6.76 -0.44
CA GLU A 121 0.09 6.18 0.67
C GLU A 121 0.00 7.07 1.90
N ASP A 122 0.96 7.98 2.11
CA ASP A 122 0.89 8.96 3.19
C ASP A 122 -0.25 9.97 3.00
N PHE A 123 -0.71 10.14 1.76
CA PHE A 123 -1.75 11.11 1.38
C PHE A 123 -3.04 10.43 0.92
N VAL A 124 -2.93 9.38 0.12
CA VAL A 124 -4.05 8.63 -0.47
C VAL A 124 -4.03 7.22 0.08
N ASN A 125 -4.73 6.98 1.19
CA ASN A 125 -4.79 5.70 1.86
C ASN A 125 -6.22 5.35 2.28
N ILE A 126 -6.43 4.08 2.61
CA ILE A 126 -7.76 3.56 2.97
C ILE A 126 -8.22 4.07 4.35
N ASP A 127 -7.30 4.31 5.29
CA ASP A 127 -7.62 4.73 6.65
C ASP A 127 -8.22 6.14 6.67
N ASP A 128 -7.65 7.07 5.90
CA ASP A 128 -8.17 8.42 5.73
C ASP A 128 -9.55 8.41 5.05
N VAL A 129 -9.73 7.52 4.07
CA VAL A 129 -11.02 7.33 3.40
C VAL A 129 -12.04 6.75 4.36
N ASP A 130 -11.68 5.82 5.23
CA ASP A 130 -12.55 5.24 6.27
C ASP A 130 -13.07 6.33 7.23
N VAL A 131 -12.19 7.25 7.66
CA VAL A 131 -12.58 8.42 8.45
C VAL A 131 -13.53 9.32 7.66
N HIS A 132 -13.22 9.58 6.40
CA HIS A 132 -14.00 10.48 5.55
C HIS A 132 -15.43 9.98 5.30
N ILE A 133 -15.65 8.67 5.12
CA ILE A 133 -16.97 8.06 4.94
C ILE A 133 -17.67 7.76 6.25
N HIS A 134 -17.05 8.01 7.41
CA HIS A 134 -17.56 7.66 8.73
C HIS A 134 -17.90 6.17 8.86
N LYS A 135 -16.99 5.31 8.40
CA LYS A 135 -17.16 3.85 8.34
C LYS A 135 -17.70 3.26 9.64
N ARG A 136 -17.18 3.67 10.80
CA ARG A 136 -17.64 3.17 12.12
C ARG A 136 -19.14 3.38 12.35
N LEU A 137 -19.67 4.56 11.96
CA LEU A 137 -21.10 4.82 12.08
C LEU A 137 -21.93 3.96 11.13
N LEU A 138 -21.42 3.73 9.91
CA LEU A 138 -22.11 2.87 8.95
C LEU A 138 -22.13 1.41 9.39
N GLU A 139 -21.07 0.94 10.03
CA GLU A 139 -20.98 -0.42 10.58
C GLU A 139 -21.91 -0.66 11.76
N MET A 140 -22.33 0.39 12.48
CA MET A 140 -23.32 0.27 13.57
C MET A 140 -24.77 0.14 13.07
N ALA A 141 -25.08 0.51 11.84
CA ALA A 141 -26.45 0.52 11.34
C ALA A 141 -27.17 -0.86 11.41
N PRO A 142 -26.53 -1.99 11.04
CA PRO A 142 -27.13 -3.33 11.20
C PRO A 142 -27.53 -3.66 12.64
N ASP A 143 -26.71 -3.28 13.61
CA ASP A 143 -26.99 -3.50 15.04
C ASP A 143 -28.15 -2.65 15.52
N ILE A 144 -28.27 -1.42 15.01
CA ILE A 144 -29.40 -0.55 15.29
C ILE A 144 -30.70 -1.17 14.74
N PHE A 145 -30.71 -1.72 13.52
CA PHE A 145 -31.89 -2.39 12.96
C PHE A 145 -32.32 -3.59 13.82
N THR A 146 -31.34 -4.43 14.19
CA THR A 146 -31.62 -5.60 15.03
C THR A 146 -32.13 -5.18 16.41
N SER A 147 -31.53 -4.17 17.04
CA SER A 147 -31.92 -3.62 18.32
C SER A 147 -33.35 -3.02 18.29
N LEU A 148 -33.69 -2.28 17.23
CA LEU A 148 -35.03 -1.75 17.01
C LEU A 148 -36.04 -2.88 16.79
N GLY A 149 -35.67 -3.95 16.11
CA GLY A 149 -36.48 -5.13 15.96
C GLY A 149 -36.80 -5.79 17.30
N ILE A 150 -35.79 -5.98 18.16
CA ILE A 150 -35.95 -6.52 19.52
C ILE A 150 -36.79 -5.57 20.38
N LEU A 151 -36.52 -4.27 20.34
CA LEU A 151 -37.32 -3.27 21.07
C LEU A 151 -38.79 -3.35 20.66
N GLY A 152 -39.09 -3.46 19.38
CA GLY A 152 -40.41 -3.62 18.86
C GLY A 152 -41.10 -4.90 19.34
N THR A 153 -40.36 -6.01 19.53
CA THR A 153 -40.90 -7.25 20.11
C THR A 153 -41.35 -7.03 21.56
N PHE A 154 -40.52 -6.38 22.38
CA PHE A 154 -40.90 -6.09 23.76
C PHE A 154 -42.09 -5.16 23.86
N ILE A 155 -42.14 -4.09 23.08
CA ILE A 155 -43.26 -3.14 23.07
C ILE A 155 -44.54 -3.83 22.62
N GLY A 156 -44.47 -4.66 21.57
CA GLY A 156 -45.62 -5.42 21.07
C GLY A 156 -46.20 -6.39 22.12
N LEU A 157 -45.31 -7.13 22.80
CA LEU A 157 -45.71 -8.06 23.85
C LEU A 157 -46.32 -7.34 25.10
N VAL A 158 -45.65 -6.28 25.58
CA VAL A 158 -46.14 -5.49 26.72
C VAL A 158 -47.52 -4.88 26.40
N TRP A 159 -47.67 -4.35 25.19
CA TRP A 159 -48.94 -3.79 24.76
C TRP A 159 -50.06 -4.84 24.64
N GLY A 160 -49.77 -6.03 24.11
CA GLY A 160 -50.68 -7.16 24.03
C GLY A 160 -51.13 -7.64 25.43
N LEU A 161 -50.17 -7.72 26.38
CA LEU A 161 -50.43 -8.17 27.74
C LEU A 161 -51.18 -7.13 28.59
N LYS A 162 -51.04 -5.82 28.33
CA LYS A 162 -51.64 -4.74 29.11
C LYS A 162 -53.13 -4.87 29.25
N ASN A 163 -53.82 -5.36 28.21
CA ASN A 163 -55.28 -5.47 28.15
C ASN A 163 -55.77 -6.89 28.40
N PHE A 164 -54.90 -7.82 28.77
CA PHE A 164 -55.30 -9.19 29.08
C PHE A 164 -55.93 -9.29 30.47
N GLN A 165 -57.19 -9.70 30.52
CA GLN A 165 -58.00 -9.85 31.77
C GLN A 165 -58.55 -11.28 31.83
N PRO A 166 -57.99 -12.16 32.71
CA PRO A 166 -58.44 -13.55 32.83
C PRO A 166 -59.60 -13.78 33.78
N THR A 167 -60.45 -12.74 34.04
CA THR A 167 -61.48 -12.77 35.12
C THR A 167 -62.80 -13.39 34.73
N ASP A 168 -63.19 -13.35 33.45
CA ASP A 168 -64.42 -13.91 32.96
C ASP A 168 -64.22 -14.46 31.54
N TYR A 169 -64.96 -15.49 31.15
CA TYR A 169 -64.77 -16.19 29.87
C TYR A 169 -64.93 -15.27 28.63
N GLU A 170 -65.96 -14.39 28.67
CA GLU A 170 -66.27 -13.46 27.58
C GLU A 170 -65.20 -12.35 27.49
N VAL A 171 -64.83 -11.80 28.66
CA VAL A 171 -63.75 -10.80 28.76
C VAL A 171 -62.43 -11.39 28.41
N MET A 172 -62.12 -12.62 28.81
CA MET A 172 -60.89 -13.36 28.44
C MET A 172 -60.84 -13.58 26.95
N THR A 173 -61.93 -14.00 26.30
CA THR A 173 -61.94 -14.25 24.85
C THR A 173 -61.60 -12.97 24.03
N ASN A 174 -62.21 -11.84 24.47
CA ASN A 174 -61.94 -10.54 23.85
C ASN A 174 -60.47 -10.06 24.11
N SER A 175 -59.94 -10.30 25.29
CA SER A 175 -58.57 -9.92 25.65
C SER A 175 -57.49 -10.77 24.96
N VAL A 176 -57.83 -12.02 24.59
CA VAL A 176 -56.93 -12.86 23.74
C VAL A 176 -56.70 -12.24 22.37
N SER A 177 -57.72 -11.60 21.79
CA SER A 177 -57.52 -10.89 20.49
C SER A 177 -56.49 -9.78 20.60
N ALA A 178 -56.52 -8.97 21.68
CA ALA A 178 -55.55 -7.92 21.92
C ALA A 178 -54.13 -8.48 22.14
N LEU A 179 -53.99 -9.63 22.82
CA LEU A 179 -52.72 -10.33 22.99
C LEU A 179 -52.17 -10.81 21.66
N VAL A 180 -52.98 -11.41 20.81
CA VAL A 180 -52.60 -11.86 19.46
C VAL A 180 -52.16 -10.69 18.60
N ASP A 181 -52.81 -9.55 18.68
CA ASP A 181 -52.38 -8.33 17.96
C ASP A 181 -51.04 -7.81 18.46
N GLY A 182 -50.78 -7.84 19.76
CA GLY A 182 -49.43 -7.53 20.31
C GLY A 182 -48.34 -8.48 19.81
N ILE A 183 -48.64 -9.77 19.73
CA ILE A 183 -47.73 -10.78 19.16
C ILE A 183 -47.48 -10.51 17.67
N LYS A 184 -48.47 -10.14 16.88
CA LYS A 184 -48.27 -9.75 15.47
C LYS A 184 -47.32 -8.56 15.34
N VAL A 185 -47.48 -7.52 16.18
CA VAL A 185 -46.54 -6.37 16.19
C VAL A 185 -45.14 -6.84 16.51
N ALA A 186 -44.99 -7.66 17.55
CA ALA A 186 -43.68 -8.18 17.98
C ALA A 186 -42.95 -8.93 16.86
N PHE A 187 -43.62 -9.88 16.22
CA PHE A 187 -42.96 -10.67 15.15
C PHE A 187 -42.62 -9.83 13.90
N LEU A 188 -43.52 -8.96 13.48
CA LEU A 188 -43.29 -8.14 12.28
C LEU A 188 -42.12 -7.20 12.46
N THR A 189 -42.01 -6.49 13.61
CA THR A 189 -40.90 -5.58 13.88
C THR A 189 -39.55 -6.31 13.90
N SER A 190 -39.52 -7.54 14.44
CA SER A 190 -38.31 -8.38 14.43
C SER A 190 -37.92 -8.78 13.01
N ILE A 191 -38.86 -9.18 12.17
CA ILE A 191 -38.64 -9.54 10.78
C ILE A 191 -38.01 -8.35 10.00
N TYR A 192 -38.56 -7.12 10.22
CA TYR A 192 -37.99 -5.92 9.55
C TYR A 192 -36.59 -5.63 10.01
N GLY A 193 -36.30 -5.72 11.31
CA GLY A 193 -34.98 -5.49 11.88
C GLY A 193 -33.94 -6.41 11.28
N VAL A 194 -34.21 -7.72 11.26
CA VAL A 194 -33.33 -8.73 10.71
C VAL A 194 -33.16 -8.57 9.18
N ALA A 195 -34.26 -8.42 8.44
CA ALA A 195 -34.24 -8.32 7.00
C ALA A 195 -33.41 -7.08 6.51
N LEU A 196 -33.67 -5.91 7.11
CA LEU A 196 -32.98 -4.67 6.80
C LEU A 196 -31.50 -4.74 7.22
N SER A 197 -31.21 -5.34 8.39
CA SER A 197 -29.82 -5.56 8.87
C SER A 197 -29.00 -6.39 7.87
N VAL A 198 -29.54 -7.53 7.43
CA VAL A 198 -28.85 -8.42 6.47
C VAL A 198 -28.59 -7.72 5.13
N VAL A 199 -29.61 -7.05 4.59
CA VAL A 199 -29.48 -6.36 3.28
C VAL A 199 -28.51 -5.20 3.38
N TYR A 200 -28.56 -4.42 4.45
CA TYR A 200 -27.61 -3.32 4.66
C TYR A 200 -26.18 -3.83 4.80
N THR A 201 -25.95 -4.88 5.60
CA THR A 201 -24.64 -5.50 5.79
C THR A 201 -24.05 -5.98 4.47
N PHE A 202 -24.86 -6.63 3.63
CA PHE A 202 -24.42 -7.08 2.33
C PHE A 202 -24.01 -5.91 1.42
N GLY A 203 -24.85 -4.86 1.36
CA GLY A 203 -24.55 -3.64 0.58
C GLY A 203 -23.28 -2.95 1.04
N MET A 204 -23.14 -2.80 2.37
CA MET A 204 -21.97 -2.17 2.99
C MET A 204 -20.69 -2.95 2.71
N LYS A 205 -20.65 -4.24 2.99
CA LYS A 205 -19.46 -5.09 2.75
C LYS A 205 -19.08 -5.14 1.27
N SER A 206 -20.06 -5.28 0.38
CA SER A 206 -19.83 -5.28 -1.06
C SER A 206 -19.31 -3.94 -1.58
N GLY A 207 -19.86 -2.81 -1.08
CA GLY A 207 -19.41 -1.46 -1.41
C GLY A 207 -17.98 -1.21 -0.95
N TYR A 208 -17.71 -1.51 0.31
CA TYR A 208 -16.38 -1.35 0.91
C TYR A 208 -15.31 -2.19 0.23
N SER A 209 -15.57 -3.46 -0.02
CA SER A 209 -14.64 -4.33 -0.75
C SER A 209 -14.28 -3.78 -2.12
N SER A 210 -15.26 -3.20 -2.85
CA SER A 210 -14.97 -2.59 -4.15
C SER A 210 -14.17 -1.32 -4.07
N MET A 211 -14.39 -0.51 -3.04
CA MET A 211 -13.64 0.71 -2.80
C MET A 211 -12.18 0.37 -2.42
N SER A 212 -11.99 -0.61 -1.53
CA SER A 212 -10.67 -1.08 -1.13
C SER A 212 -9.89 -1.68 -2.31
N GLN A 213 -10.55 -2.48 -3.17
CA GLN A 213 -9.93 -3.00 -4.39
C GLN A 213 -9.56 -1.89 -5.38
N ALA A 214 -10.41 -0.87 -5.53
CA ALA A 214 -10.11 0.25 -6.43
C ALA A 214 -8.96 1.11 -5.89
N MET A 215 -8.83 1.25 -4.58
CA MET A 215 -7.68 1.90 -3.94
C MET A 215 -6.40 1.14 -4.23
N GLN A 216 -6.42 -0.17 -4.06
CA GLN A 216 -5.27 -1.02 -4.31
C GLN A 216 -4.85 -1.01 -5.78
N ASP A 217 -5.80 -1.13 -6.72
CA ASP A 217 -5.54 -1.03 -8.17
C ASP A 217 -4.94 0.35 -8.56
N PHE A 218 -5.40 1.43 -7.92
CA PHE A 218 -4.83 2.75 -8.10
C PHE A 218 -3.37 2.83 -7.61
N LEU A 219 -3.09 2.38 -6.39
CA LEU A 219 -1.74 2.39 -5.80
C LEU A 219 -0.77 1.50 -6.60
N ASP A 220 -1.20 0.31 -6.99
CA ASP A 220 -0.38 -0.60 -7.80
C ASP A 220 0.01 0.03 -9.15
N ARG A 221 -0.94 0.69 -9.84
CA ARG A 221 -0.66 1.41 -11.08
C ARG A 221 0.21 2.63 -10.87
N PHE A 222 -0.01 3.35 -9.78
CA PHE A 222 0.80 4.50 -9.42
C PHE A 222 2.27 4.10 -9.25
N HIS A 223 2.55 3.03 -8.49
CA HIS A 223 3.90 2.52 -8.29
C HIS A 223 4.54 1.93 -9.55
N ALA A 224 3.73 1.33 -10.41
CA ALA A 224 4.23 0.79 -11.68
C ALA A 224 4.62 1.88 -12.70
N LEU A 225 3.90 3.01 -12.73
CA LEU A 225 3.99 3.98 -13.82
C LEU A 225 4.54 5.35 -13.40
N VAL A 226 4.31 5.77 -12.15
CA VAL A 226 4.66 7.13 -11.69
C VAL A 226 5.89 7.13 -10.81
N LEU A 227 5.79 6.55 -9.62
CA LEU A 227 6.89 6.45 -8.65
C LEU A 227 6.88 5.07 -8.01
N PRO A 228 8.00 4.32 -8.10
CA PRO A 228 8.12 3.06 -7.37
C PRO A 228 8.08 3.30 -5.86
N THR A 229 7.72 2.27 -5.10
CA THR A 229 7.81 2.33 -3.63
C THR A 229 9.24 2.62 -3.18
N ALA A 230 9.41 3.26 -2.03
CA ALA A 230 10.73 3.57 -1.46
C ALA A 230 11.60 2.31 -1.30
N GLU A 231 10.97 1.17 -0.98
CA GLU A 231 11.64 -0.12 -0.89
C GLU A 231 12.19 -0.57 -2.26
N ASN A 232 11.40 -0.49 -3.32
CA ASN A 232 11.81 -0.84 -4.67
C ASN A 232 12.86 0.13 -5.23
N GLU A 233 12.78 1.42 -4.90
CA GLU A 233 13.76 2.41 -5.30
C GLU A 233 15.12 2.13 -4.64
N SER A 234 15.12 1.85 -3.34
CA SER A 234 16.33 1.47 -2.59
C SER A 234 16.97 0.20 -3.15
N TRP A 235 16.15 -0.79 -3.51
CA TRP A 235 16.61 -2.02 -4.15
C TRP A 235 17.21 -1.77 -5.54
N ASN A 236 16.56 -0.94 -6.35
CA ASN A 236 17.06 -0.57 -7.68
C ASN A 236 18.38 0.20 -7.61
N LEU A 237 18.56 1.08 -6.63
CA LEU A 237 19.82 1.79 -6.38
C LEU A 237 20.93 0.83 -5.96
N LEU A 238 20.65 -0.13 -5.08
CA LEU A 238 21.60 -1.18 -4.70
C LEU A 238 22.02 -2.02 -5.90
N VAL A 239 21.08 -2.48 -6.71
CA VAL A 239 21.34 -3.27 -7.92
C VAL A 239 22.14 -2.47 -8.96
N SER A 240 21.80 -1.19 -9.16
CA SER A 240 22.52 -0.32 -10.11
C SER A 240 23.95 -0.04 -9.64
N SER A 241 24.15 0.20 -8.34
CA SER A 241 25.48 0.37 -7.74
C SER A 241 26.33 -0.89 -7.90
N GLN A 242 25.75 -2.07 -7.65
CA GLN A 242 26.45 -3.35 -7.82
C GLN A 242 26.80 -3.63 -9.28
N LYS A 243 25.92 -3.26 -10.22
CA LYS A 243 26.19 -3.36 -11.66
C LYS A 243 27.33 -2.43 -12.08
N THR A 244 27.34 -1.19 -11.62
CA THR A 244 28.42 -0.22 -11.89
C THR A 244 29.74 -0.71 -11.32
N GLN A 245 29.75 -1.27 -10.11
CA GLN A 245 30.95 -1.85 -9.50
C GLN A 245 31.46 -3.06 -10.29
N THR A 246 30.57 -3.93 -10.77
CA THR A 246 30.94 -5.09 -11.59
C THR A 246 31.54 -4.64 -12.93
N GLU A 247 30.98 -3.62 -13.56
CA GLU A 247 31.49 -3.08 -14.83
C GLU A 247 32.86 -2.41 -14.64
N ALA A 248 33.04 -1.65 -13.56
CA ALA A 248 34.34 -1.07 -13.22
C ALA A 248 35.42 -2.16 -12.98
N MET A 249 35.09 -3.23 -12.28
CA MET A 249 35.97 -4.38 -12.07
C MET A 249 36.33 -5.08 -13.39
N LYS A 250 35.35 -5.23 -14.30
CA LYS A 250 35.60 -5.82 -15.62
C LYS A 250 36.54 -4.96 -16.47
N GLN A 251 36.28 -3.66 -16.53
CA GLN A 251 37.16 -2.72 -17.24
C GLN A 251 38.60 -2.72 -16.68
N MET A 252 38.73 -2.76 -15.35
CA MET A 252 40.00 -2.84 -14.68
C MET A 252 40.73 -4.15 -15.00
N ALA A 253 40.02 -5.29 -15.01
CA ALA A 253 40.63 -6.58 -15.40
C ALA A 253 41.04 -6.61 -16.87
N GLU A 254 40.27 -6.02 -17.78
CA GLU A 254 40.60 -5.89 -19.19
C GLU A 254 41.83 -4.98 -19.41
N GLN A 255 41.86 -3.80 -18.77
CA GLN A 255 43.00 -2.88 -18.83
C GLN A 255 44.26 -3.53 -18.26
N PHE A 256 44.16 -4.22 -17.13
CA PHE A 256 45.28 -4.95 -16.54
C PHE A 256 45.80 -6.04 -17.48
N SER A 257 44.91 -6.82 -18.11
CA SER A 257 45.29 -7.85 -19.06
C SER A 257 46.03 -7.28 -20.30
N VAL A 258 45.50 -6.16 -20.84
CA VAL A 258 46.11 -5.49 -22.00
C VAL A 258 47.46 -4.86 -21.64
N GLN A 259 47.56 -4.15 -20.50
CA GLN A 259 48.82 -3.55 -20.04
C GLN A 259 49.86 -4.62 -19.72
N MET A 260 49.48 -5.73 -19.13
CA MET A 260 50.37 -6.83 -18.83
C MET A 260 50.90 -7.48 -20.12
N ALA A 261 50.04 -7.71 -21.12
CA ALA A 261 50.43 -8.24 -22.42
C ALA A 261 51.37 -7.27 -23.15
N ASP A 262 51.06 -5.99 -23.18
CA ASP A 262 51.92 -4.95 -23.84
C ASP A 262 53.29 -4.80 -23.15
N SER A 263 53.29 -4.86 -21.82
CA SER A 263 54.55 -4.84 -21.05
C SER A 263 55.37 -6.10 -21.25
N PHE A 264 54.73 -7.26 -21.34
CA PHE A 264 55.41 -8.51 -21.69
C PHE A 264 56.05 -8.43 -23.09
N GLU A 265 55.31 -7.94 -24.08
CA GLU A 265 55.79 -7.80 -25.44
C GLU A 265 56.95 -6.79 -25.54
N LYS A 266 56.85 -5.63 -24.89
CA LYS A 266 57.84 -4.56 -24.93
C LYS A 266 59.14 -4.86 -24.16
N VAL A 267 59.03 -5.64 -23.09
CA VAL A 267 60.21 -5.92 -22.23
C VAL A 267 60.81 -7.28 -22.53
N ILE A 268 60.00 -8.30 -22.69
CA ILE A 268 60.52 -9.67 -22.86
C ILE A 268 61.02 -9.90 -24.27
N THR A 269 60.33 -9.44 -25.31
CA THR A 269 60.74 -9.66 -26.70
C THR A 269 62.09 -9.02 -27.02
N PRO A 270 62.39 -7.74 -26.71
CA PRO A 270 63.71 -7.14 -26.92
C PRO A 270 64.76 -7.76 -26.05
N THR A 271 64.40 -8.21 -24.84
CA THR A 271 65.39 -8.84 -23.94
C THR A 271 65.82 -10.22 -24.47
N PHE A 272 64.89 -11.01 -25.01
CA PHE A 272 65.18 -12.26 -25.68
C PHE A 272 65.98 -12.05 -26.97
N GLN A 273 65.69 -10.99 -27.75
CA GLN A 273 66.47 -10.64 -28.94
C GLN A 273 67.91 -10.27 -28.57
N LYS A 274 68.09 -9.38 -27.58
CA LYS A 274 69.44 -9.02 -27.09
C LYS A 274 70.18 -10.22 -26.51
N MET A 275 69.53 -11.14 -25.85
CA MET A 275 70.09 -12.37 -25.35
C MET A 275 70.53 -13.28 -26.50
N ASN A 276 69.69 -13.40 -27.55
CA ASN A 276 70.04 -14.19 -28.75
C ASN A 276 71.24 -13.59 -29.54
N ASP A 277 71.24 -12.26 -29.74
CA ASP A 277 72.32 -11.52 -30.35
C ASP A 277 73.64 -11.66 -29.55
N SER A 278 73.57 -11.67 -28.24
CA SER A 278 74.72 -11.88 -27.35
C SER A 278 75.17 -13.31 -27.36
N LEU A 279 74.28 -14.30 -27.50
CA LEU A 279 74.66 -15.70 -27.69
C LEU A 279 75.31 -15.93 -29.04
N ASP A 280 74.94 -15.24 -30.12
CA ASP A 280 75.56 -15.29 -31.44
C ASP A 280 76.99 -14.69 -31.42
N VAL A 281 77.19 -13.57 -30.72
CA VAL A 281 78.52 -12.96 -30.48
C VAL A 281 79.41 -13.87 -29.61
N LEU A 282 78.85 -14.53 -28.62
CA LEU A 282 79.54 -15.50 -27.78
C LEU A 282 79.98 -16.72 -28.56
N THR A 283 79.17 -17.20 -29.51
CA THR A 283 79.45 -18.35 -30.35
C THR A 283 80.60 -18.02 -31.34
N ALA A 284 80.73 -16.74 -31.70
CA ALA A 284 81.78 -16.25 -32.63
C ALA A 284 83.15 -15.92 -31.96
N SER A 285 83.23 -15.75 -30.63
CA SER A 285 84.48 -15.37 -29.93
C SER A 285 84.74 -16.18 -28.65
N VAL A 286 85.43 -17.29 -28.79
CA VAL A 286 85.91 -18.08 -27.64
C VAL A 286 87.18 -17.43 -27.08
N THR A 287 87.10 -16.46 -26.20
CA THR A 287 88.22 -15.98 -25.36
C THR A 287 87.74 -15.18 -24.13
N LYS A 288 88.61 -15.00 -23.17
CA LYS A 288 88.54 -14.53 -21.77
C LYS A 288 87.56 -13.44 -21.35
N GLY A 289 86.83 -12.84 -22.27
CA GLY A 289 85.80 -11.81 -21.98
C GLY A 289 84.37 -12.36 -21.69
N GLN A 290 84.19 -13.69 -21.74
CA GLN A 290 82.88 -14.32 -21.64
C GLN A 290 82.15 -14.09 -20.26
N GLN A 291 82.94 -14.02 -19.18
CA GLN A 291 82.40 -13.86 -17.84
C GLN A 291 81.87 -12.45 -17.56
N ASP A 292 82.56 -11.45 -18.15
CA ASP A 292 82.13 -10.04 -17.94
C ASP A 292 80.92 -9.67 -18.81
N ALA A 293 80.85 -10.18 -20.07
CA ALA A 293 79.70 -9.98 -20.94
C ALA A 293 78.40 -10.66 -20.39
N ILE A 294 78.51 -11.87 -19.82
CA ILE A 294 77.36 -12.56 -19.20
C ILE A 294 76.90 -11.81 -17.94
N ARG A 295 77.79 -11.22 -17.14
CA ARG A 295 77.47 -10.39 -16.02
C ARG A 295 76.74 -9.13 -16.46
N GLU A 296 77.23 -8.41 -17.44
CA GLU A 296 76.65 -7.18 -17.95
C GLU A 296 75.26 -7.41 -18.53
N ILE A 297 75.00 -8.54 -19.23
CA ILE A 297 73.70 -8.95 -19.73
C ILE A 297 72.76 -9.30 -18.60
N LEU A 298 73.19 -10.02 -17.57
CA LEU A 298 72.46 -10.39 -16.43
C LEU A 298 72.03 -9.16 -15.57
N ASP A 299 73.02 -8.25 -15.36
CA ASP A 299 72.70 -7.00 -14.59
C ASP A 299 71.78 -6.08 -15.38
N SER A 300 71.92 -5.95 -16.72
CA SER A 300 70.97 -5.21 -17.55
C SER A 300 69.55 -5.83 -17.54
N PHE A 301 69.46 -7.17 -17.67
CA PHE A 301 68.21 -7.90 -17.61
C PHE A 301 67.52 -7.75 -16.27
N LEU A 302 68.23 -7.90 -15.18
CA LEU A 302 67.76 -7.75 -13.85
C LEU A 302 67.28 -6.32 -13.58
N SER A 303 68.03 -5.31 -14.05
CA SER A 303 67.64 -3.89 -13.90
C SER A 303 66.40 -3.54 -14.70
N GLU A 304 66.27 -4.01 -15.95
CA GLU A 304 65.12 -3.74 -16.82
C GLU A 304 63.88 -4.48 -16.34
N MET A 305 64.05 -5.71 -15.86
CA MET A 305 63.01 -6.49 -15.24
C MET A 305 62.53 -5.84 -13.92
N HIS A 306 63.47 -5.37 -13.09
CA HIS A 306 63.13 -4.69 -11.85
C HIS A 306 62.34 -3.39 -12.09
N GLY A 307 62.77 -2.56 -13.06
CA GLY A 307 62.09 -1.33 -13.44
C GLY A 307 60.70 -1.57 -14.02
N SER A 308 60.53 -2.60 -14.84
CA SER A 308 59.23 -2.96 -15.41
C SER A 308 58.26 -3.52 -14.39
N PHE A 309 58.76 -4.39 -13.49
CA PHE A 309 57.92 -4.90 -12.39
C PHE A 309 57.56 -3.79 -11.41
N GLN A 310 58.43 -2.85 -11.13
CA GLN A 310 58.17 -1.73 -10.23
C GLN A 310 57.02 -0.85 -10.76
N LEU A 311 57.06 -0.49 -12.06
CA LEU A 311 55.96 0.29 -12.68
C LEU A 311 54.61 -0.47 -12.65
N GLN A 312 54.63 -1.77 -12.93
CA GLN A 312 53.42 -2.59 -12.90
C GLN A 312 52.85 -2.77 -11.49
N PHE A 313 53.73 -2.86 -10.47
CA PHE A 313 53.31 -2.88 -9.07
C PHE A 313 52.75 -1.54 -8.62
N GLU A 314 53.27 -0.42 -9.14
CA GLU A 314 52.78 0.93 -8.86
C GLU A 314 51.39 1.13 -9.48
N ASP A 315 51.18 0.79 -10.76
CA ASP A 315 49.91 0.84 -11.45
C ASP A 315 48.87 -0.09 -10.78
N PHE A 316 49.27 -1.28 -10.35
CA PHE A 316 48.41 -2.21 -9.61
C PHE A 316 48.02 -1.69 -8.21
N ASN A 317 49.00 -1.07 -7.54
CA ASN A 317 48.72 -0.46 -6.23
C ASN A 317 47.74 0.73 -6.34
N ASP A 318 47.91 1.55 -7.37
CA ASP A 318 46.99 2.67 -7.64
C ASP A 318 45.60 2.18 -7.98
N ALA A 319 45.46 1.12 -8.78
CA ALA A 319 44.16 0.49 -9.05
C ALA A 319 43.53 -0.12 -7.79
N LEU A 320 44.32 -0.71 -6.88
CA LEU A 320 43.86 -1.21 -5.59
C LEU A 320 43.40 -0.06 -4.66
N VAL A 321 44.09 1.07 -4.68
CA VAL A 321 43.73 2.27 -3.90
C VAL A 321 42.40 2.84 -4.41
N GLU A 322 42.18 2.90 -5.71
CA GLU A 322 40.96 3.35 -6.33
C GLU A 322 39.79 2.41 -6.04
N LEU A 323 40.01 1.09 -6.11
CA LEU A 323 39.04 0.07 -5.73
C LEU A 323 38.64 0.20 -4.24
N LYS A 324 39.65 0.37 -3.36
CA LYS A 324 39.43 0.57 -1.93
C LYS A 324 38.62 1.83 -1.63
N LYS A 325 38.86 2.92 -2.38
CA LYS A 325 38.09 4.14 -2.29
C LYS A 325 36.65 3.93 -2.73
N ALA A 326 36.43 3.33 -3.89
CA ALA A 326 35.07 3.02 -4.39
C ALA A 326 34.29 2.09 -3.43
N GLN A 327 34.98 1.11 -2.82
CA GLN A 327 34.37 0.22 -1.84
C GLN A 327 34.04 0.94 -0.52
N LYS A 328 34.88 1.89 -0.11
CA LYS A 328 34.59 2.73 1.07
C LYS A 328 33.39 3.63 0.82
N ASP A 329 33.34 4.31 -0.32
CA ASP A 329 32.24 5.20 -0.69
C ASP A 329 30.92 4.42 -0.80
N ASN A 330 30.93 3.20 -1.35
CA ASN A 330 29.78 2.31 -1.40
C ASN A 330 29.33 1.84 0.00
N THR A 331 30.30 1.56 0.90
CA THR A 331 29.99 1.17 2.29
C THR A 331 29.38 2.33 3.06
N GLU A 332 29.86 3.54 2.85
CA GLU A 332 29.35 4.77 3.49
C GLU A 332 27.93 5.09 3.02
N TYR A 333 27.70 5.01 1.70
CA TYR A 333 26.37 5.17 1.10
C TYR A 333 25.36 4.11 1.61
N THR A 334 25.78 2.84 1.64
CA THR A 334 24.94 1.75 2.18
C THR A 334 24.66 1.95 3.67
N SER A 335 25.61 2.48 4.45
CA SER A 335 25.42 2.80 5.87
C SER A 335 24.46 3.96 6.09
N GLU A 336 24.51 5.00 5.26
CA GLU A 336 23.56 6.11 5.29
C GLU A 336 22.14 5.66 4.92
N LEU A 337 22.02 4.84 3.87
CA LEU A 337 20.74 4.24 3.49
C LEU A 337 20.16 3.40 4.64
N TYR A 338 20.97 2.58 5.30
CA TYR A 338 20.54 1.80 6.48
C TYR A 338 20.11 2.69 7.65
N LYS A 339 20.81 3.79 7.92
CA LYS A 339 20.43 4.76 8.95
C LYS A 339 19.09 5.43 8.63
N THR A 340 18.91 5.83 7.38
CA THR A 340 17.67 6.47 6.92
C THR A 340 16.49 5.51 7.01
N MET A 341 16.62 4.30 6.50
CA MET A 341 15.61 3.24 6.64
C MET A 341 15.31 2.92 8.10
N SER A 342 16.34 2.75 8.94
CA SER A 342 16.15 2.45 10.37
C SER A 342 15.45 3.59 11.10
N SER A 343 15.74 4.85 10.76
CA SER A 343 15.08 6.02 11.38
C SER A 343 13.61 6.13 10.94
N GLN A 344 13.31 5.90 9.66
CA GLN A 344 11.94 5.89 9.13
C GLN A 344 11.12 4.74 9.72
N LEU A 345 11.71 3.55 9.81
CA LEU A 345 11.07 2.38 10.43
C LEU A 345 10.78 2.67 11.91
N SER A 346 11.73 3.22 12.65
CA SER A 346 11.57 3.60 14.06
C SER A 346 10.51 4.68 14.26
N GLU A 347 10.43 5.66 13.35
CA GLU A 347 9.40 6.69 13.40
C GLU A 347 8.00 6.12 13.10
N THR A 348 7.91 5.24 12.12
CA THR A 348 6.65 4.54 11.78
C THR A 348 6.18 3.66 12.93
N PHE A 349 7.07 2.87 13.54
CA PHE A 349 6.74 2.09 14.74
C PHE A 349 6.33 2.97 15.92
N SER A 350 6.99 4.11 16.13
CA SER A 350 6.63 5.05 17.20
C SER A 350 5.26 5.69 16.97
N LYS A 351 4.90 6.01 15.73
CA LYS A 351 3.57 6.51 15.38
C LYS A 351 2.50 5.43 15.59
N GLN A 352 2.79 4.20 15.19
CA GLN A 352 1.89 3.06 15.36
C GLN A 352 1.70 2.69 16.83
N GLU A 353 2.77 2.74 17.64
CA GLU A 353 2.70 2.52 19.09
C GLU A 353 1.89 3.62 19.80
N ARG A 354 2.03 4.89 19.42
CA ARG A 354 1.21 5.98 19.95
C ARG A 354 -0.27 5.80 19.59
N ALA A 355 -0.58 5.51 18.33
CA ALA A 355 -1.95 5.26 17.89
C ALA A 355 -2.57 4.07 18.64
N MET A 356 -1.80 3.00 18.91
CA MET A 356 -2.26 1.86 19.68
C MET A 356 -2.48 2.20 21.17
N ARG A 357 -1.60 3.00 21.78
CA ARG A 357 -1.79 3.49 23.17
C ARG A 357 -3.01 4.38 23.30
N ASP A 358 -3.22 5.28 22.35
CA ASP A 358 -4.38 6.17 22.34
C ASP A 358 -5.67 5.37 22.19
N ALA A 359 -5.70 4.37 21.31
CA ALA A 359 -6.85 3.46 21.16
C ALA A 359 -7.13 2.64 22.44
N ILE A 360 -6.07 2.14 23.13
CA ILE A 360 -6.22 1.42 24.39
C ILE A 360 -6.75 2.36 25.48
N ALA A 361 -6.25 3.59 25.57
CA ALA A 361 -6.74 4.57 26.55
C ALA A 361 -8.21 4.93 26.31
N GLU A 362 -8.64 5.03 25.05
CA GLU A 362 -10.05 5.27 24.69
C GLU A 362 -10.96 4.10 25.07
N ILE A 363 -10.47 2.86 24.91
CA ILE A 363 -11.16 1.65 25.32
C ILE A 363 -11.30 1.59 26.87
N ASP A 364 -10.23 1.91 27.61
CA ASP A 364 -10.25 1.95 29.07
C ASP A 364 -11.18 3.03 29.63
N GLU A 365 -11.23 4.20 28.97
CA GLU A 365 -12.16 5.27 29.33
C GLU A 365 -13.60 4.85 29.07
N MET A 366 -13.89 4.20 27.94
CA MET A 366 -15.20 3.66 27.64
C MET A 366 -15.60 2.57 28.65
N GLN A 367 -14.73 1.62 28.98
CA GLN A 367 -15.00 0.59 29.98
C GLN A 367 -15.29 1.19 31.38
N SER A 368 -14.54 2.21 31.79
CA SER A 368 -14.76 2.88 33.07
C SER A 368 -16.09 3.61 33.14
N LYS A 369 -16.60 4.05 31.98
CA LYS A 369 -17.87 4.76 31.85
C LYS A 369 -19.11 3.83 31.86
N TYR A 370 -18.90 2.57 31.45
CA TYR A 370 -19.96 1.53 31.49
C TYR A 370 -19.97 0.70 32.77
N MET A 371 -18.93 0.80 33.64
CA MET A 371 -18.92 0.13 34.96
C MET A 371 -19.31 1.05 36.13
N LYS A 372 -19.71 2.28 35.90
CA LYS A 372 -20.40 3.19 36.83
C LYS A 372 -21.86 3.29 36.49
#